data_59c2ebe4045e22730cf6b26238cbaf24
#
_entry.id   59c2ebe4045e22730cf6b26238cbaf24
#
_cell.length_a   1.000
_cell.length_b   1.000
_cell.length_c   1.000
_cell.angle_alpha   90.00
_cell.angle_beta   90.00
_cell.angle_gamma   90.00
#
_symmetry.space_group_name_H-M   'P 1'
#
loop_
_entity.id
_entity.type
_entity.pdbx_description
1 polymer ?
#
loop_
_entity_poly.entity_id
_entity_poly.type
_entity_poly.pdbx_seq_one_letter_code
_entity_poly.pdbx_strand_id
1 'polypeptide(L)'
;MKIRNLMLALAGTALVFSACEKDPNPKVPTTDANIALATILPNPDGMTGAAYLQLIRDEFPQNTNNNNGIPIPYGGSYPIIEGNDIFVFPGYMGDSKNELVKYTRNNGQLSRTGTMKLPPNSSATNLVFASTGKAYLSMAGLGKIAIFDPTTMTQQGEIDLTSLGVSDSNPDPSAMLLRDGL
;
A
#
# COMPACT_ATOMS: atom_id res chain seq x y z
N MET A 1 -45.00 -38.41 -60.37
CA MET A 1 -43.59 -37.93 -60.24
C MET A 1 -43.55 -37.06 -59.04
N LYS A 2 -42.91 -37.46 -57.90
CA LYS A 2 -42.95 -36.78 -56.60
C LYS A 2 -41.64 -35.98 -56.43
N ILE A 3 -41.75 -34.68 -56.29
CA ILE A 3 -40.65 -33.80 -55.98
C ILE A 3 -40.56 -33.70 -54.46
N ARG A 4 -39.46 -34.15 -53.89
CA ARG A 4 -39.20 -34.10 -52.44
C ARG A 4 -38.45 -32.82 -52.16
N ASN A 5 -39.03 -31.95 -51.33
CA ASN A 5 -38.43 -30.75 -50.81
C ASN A 5 -37.25 -31.08 -49.89
N LEU A 6 -36.08 -30.56 -50.27
CA LEU A 6 -34.86 -30.60 -49.43
C LEU A 6 -34.84 -29.32 -48.58
N MET A 7 -35.19 -29.44 -47.30
CA MET A 7 -34.97 -28.34 -46.35
C MET A 7 -33.50 -28.29 -45.92
N LEU A 8 -32.82 -27.23 -46.28
CA LEU A 8 -31.47 -26.89 -45.83
C LEU A 8 -31.60 -26.23 -44.46
N ALA A 9 -31.21 -26.94 -43.41
CA ALA A 9 -31.11 -26.34 -42.06
C ALA A 9 -29.79 -25.54 -41.97
N LEU A 10 -29.87 -24.24 -41.93
CA LEU A 10 -28.74 -23.35 -41.62
C LEU A 10 -28.57 -23.35 -40.11
N ALA A 11 -27.55 -24.09 -39.59
CA ALA A 11 -27.12 -23.99 -38.23
C ALA A 11 -26.33 -22.72 -38.04
N GLY A 12 -26.97 -21.67 -37.53
CA GLY A 12 -26.32 -20.45 -37.10
C GLY A 12 -25.51 -20.68 -35.82
N THR A 13 -24.21 -20.72 -35.94
CA THR A 13 -23.29 -20.69 -34.81
C THR A 13 -23.36 -19.31 -34.17
N ALA A 14 -24.09 -19.17 -33.07
CA ALA A 14 -24.05 -17.99 -32.22
C ALA A 14 -22.68 -17.95 -31.51
N LEU A 15 -21.79 -17.10 -31.99
CA LEU A 15 -20.57 -16.71 -31.25
C LEU A 15 -21.02 -15.88 -30.03
N VAL A 16 -21.05 -16.54 -28.88
CA VAL A 16 -21.21 -15.85 -27.60
C VAL A 16 -19.90 -15.12 -27.32
N PHE A 17 -19.81 -13.87 -27.68
CA PHE A 17 -18.80 -12.97 -27.14
C PHE A 17 -19.12 -12.82 -25.66
N SER A 18 -18.41 -13.57 -24.81
CA SER A 18 -18.33 -13.25 -23.39
C SER A 18 -17.57 -11.91 -23.28
N ALA A 19 -18.29 -10.81 -23.46
CA ALA A 19 -17.81 -9.52 -23.01
C ALA A 19 -17.60 -9.67 -21.50
N CYS A 20 -16.39 -9.40 -21.01
CA CYS A 20 -16.19 -9.12 -19.60
C CYS A 20 -17.21 -8.04 -19.24
N GLU A 21 -18.29 -8.45 -18.62
CA GLU A 21 -19.29 -7.55 -18.04
C GLU A 21 -18.54 -6.80 -16.94
N LYS A 22 -18.15 -5.56 -17.25
CA LYS A 22 -17.71 -4.63 -16.23
C LYS A 22 -18.84 -4.56 -15.24
N ASP A 23 -18.60 -4.99 -13.99
CA ASP A 23 -19.59 -4.92 -12.93
C ASP A 23 -20.25 -3.52 -13.00
N PRO A 24 -21.53 -3.40 -13.38
CA PRO A 24 -22.15 -2.10 -13.58
C PRO A 24 -22.29 -1.30 -12.28
N ASN A 25 -21.87 -1.89 -11.16
CA ASN A 25 -21.97 -1.27 -9.86
C ASN A 25 -20.80 -1.74 -8.97
N PRO A 26 -19.54 -1.27 -9.23
CA PRO A 26 -18.50 -1.50 -8.26
C PRO A 26 -19.05 -0.94 -6.93
N LYS A 27 -19.21 -1.80 -5.94
CA LYS A 27 -19.58 -1.38 -4.58
C LYS A 27 -18.46 -0.47 -4.09
N VAL A 28 -18.57 0.82 -4.42
CA VAL A 28 -17.73 1.85 -3.81
C VAL A 28 -17.98 1.73 -2.31
N PRO A 29 -16.95 1.48 -1.51
CA PRO A 29 -17.12 1.46 -0.07
C PRO A 29 -17.78 2.78 0.33
N THR A 30 -18.90 2.71 1.04
CA THR A 30 -19.69 3.87 1.48
C THR A 30 -19.00 4.73 2.53
N THR A 31 -17.69 4.64 2.66
CA THR A 31 -16.87 5.48 3.53
C THR A 31 -16.36 6.66 2.73
N ASP A 32 -16.62 7.83 3.22
CA ASP A 32 -16.44 9.12 2.56
C ASP A 32 -15.02 9.49 2.11
N ALA A 33 -14.00 8.66 2.35
CA ALA A 33 -12.63 8.93 1.96
C ALA A 33 -11.90 7.63 1.60
N ASN A 34 -11.48 7.52 0.35
CA ASN A 34 -10.92 6.28 -0.23
C ASN A 34 -9.43 6.37 -0.52
N ILE A 35 -8.85 7.57 -0.47
CA ILE A 35 -7.46 7.82 -0.82
C ILE A 35 -6.72 8.33 0.40
N ALA A 36 -5.63 7.66 0.78
CA ALA A 36 -4.67 8.19 1.74
C ALA A 36 -3.60 8.97 0.98
N LEU A 37 -3.47 10.25 1.28
CA LEU A 37 -2.50 11.15 0.65
C LEU A 37 -1.47 11.59 1.68
N ALA A 38 -0.19 11.38 1.39
CA ALA A 38 0.90 12.03 2.09
C ALA A 38 1.33 13.28 1.32
N THR A 39 1.32 14.43 1.98
CA THR A 39 1.82 15.70 1.43
C THR A 39 3.10 16.10 2.14
N ILE A 40 4.07 16.60 1.37
CA ILE A 40 5.37 17.02 1.88
C ILE A 40 5.58 18.49 1.54
N LEU A 41 5.95 19.27 2.54
CA LEU A 41 6.28 20.68 2.42
C LEU A 41 7.75 20.87 2.80
N PRO A 42 8.67 20.80 1.80
CA PRO A 42 10.09 20.95 2.09
C PRO A 42 10.45 22.38 2.47
N ASN A 43 11.39 22.54 3.40
CA ASN A 43 12.08 23.78 3.64
C ASN A 43 13.07 24.07 2.49
N PRO A 44 13.61 25.31 2.39
CA PRO A 44 14.57 25.67 1.34
C PRO A 44 15.83 24.80 1.28
N ASP A 45 16.19 24.11 2.38
CA ASP A 45 17.31 23.17 2.45
C ASP A 45 17.03 21.84 1.74
N GLY A 46 15.75 21.55 1.43
CA GLY A 46 15.29 20.30 0.85
C GLY A 46 15.43 19.06 1.76
N MET A 47 16.06 19.22 2.92
CA MET A 47 16.38 18.11 3.85
C MET A 47 15.42 18.05 5.03
N THR A 48 14.79 19.16 5.36
CA THR A 48 13.82 19.29 6.45
C THR A 48 12.48 19.82 5.94
N GLY A 49 11.45 19.76 6.75
CA GLY A 49 10.13 20.25 6.37
C GLY A 49 9.01 19.69 7.23
N ALA A 50 7.79 19.81 6.72
CA ALA A 50 6.60 19.24 7.29
C ALA A 50 5.99 18.21 6.34
N ALA A 51 5.34 17.19 6.89
CA ALA A 51 4.56 16.24 6.12
C ALA A 51 3.25 15.91 6.84
N TYR A 52 2.21 15.64 6.07
CA TYR A 52 0.87 15.39 6.57
C TYR A 52 0.24 14.21 5.87
N LEU A 53 -0.42 13.36 6.64
CA LEU A 53 -1.30 12.31 6.14
C LEU A 53 -2.74 12.82 6.12
N GLN A 54 -3.40 12.69 4.98
CA GLN A 54 -4.78 13.12 4.78
C GLN A 54 -5.59 11.98 4.17
N LEU A 55 -6.89 11.96 4.49
CA LEU A 55 -7.87 11.19 3.74
C LEU A 55 -8.59 12.13 2.79
N ILE A 56 -8.65 11.76 1.52
CA ILE A 56 -9.40 12.49 0.50
C ILE A 56 -10.42 11.57 -0.16
N ARG A 57 -11.49 12.17 -0.67
CA ARG A 57 -12.51 11.47 -1.45
C ARG A 57 -12.03 11.35 -2.90
N ASP A 58 -12.54 10.39 -3.61
CA ASP A 58 -12.34 10.24 -5.06
C ASP A 58 -13.30 11.11 -5.89
N GLU A 59 -14.12 11.94 -5.24
CA GLU A 59 -15.07 12.86 -5.86
C GLU A 59 -14.48 14.26 -6.09
N PHE A 60 -14.92 14.94 -7.15
CA PHE A 60 -14.52 16.32 -7.41
C PHE A 60 -15.65 17.33 -7.03
N PRO A 61 -15.26 18.54 -6.57
CA PRO A 61 -13.89 19.05 -6.37
C PRO A 61 -13.26 18.51 -5.09
N GLN A 62 -11.95 18.17 -5.18
CA GLN A 62 -11.17 17.76 -4.03
C GLN A 62 -10.85 18.96 -3.15
N ASN A 63 -11.07 18.82 -1.86
CA ASN A 63 -10.72 19.84 -0.88
C ASN A 63 -9.55 19.35 -0.01
N THR A 64 -8.35 19.37 -0.59
CA THR A 64 -7.13 19.03 0.14
C THR A 64 -6.67 20.21 0.97
N ASN A 65 -6.48 20.00 2.26
CA ASN A 65 -6.02 21.05 3.16
C ASN A 65 -5.12 20.45 4.24
N ASN A 66 -3.87 20.88 4.28
CA ASN A 66 -2.90 20.39 5.27
C ASN A 66 -3.30 20.70 6.72
N ASN A 67 -4.15 21.70 6.95
CA ASN A 67 -4.68 21.98 8.29
C ASN A 67 -5.54 20.85 8.86
N ASN A 68 -6.09 19.99 8.00
CA ASN A 68 -6.86 18.81 8.39
C ASN A 68 -6.01 17.54 8.36
N GLY A 69 -4.74 17.64 7.99
CA GLY A 69 -3.81 16.54 7.93
C GLY A 69 -3.23 16.19 9.30
N ILE A 70 -2.96 14.91 9.51
CA ILE A 70 -2.20 14.44 10.67
C ILE A 70 -0.72 14.62 10.37
N PRO A 71 0.05 15.33 11.22
CA PRO A 71 1.48 15.43 11.05
C PRO A 71 2.16 14.05 11.05
N ILE A 72 2.98 13.79 10.05
CA ILE A 72 3.81 12.59 9.92
C ILE A 72 5.28 12.99 9.76
N PRO A 73 6.23 12.07 9.98
CA PRO A 73 7.65 12.38 9.78
C PRO A 73 7.93 12.86 8.35
N TYR A 74 8.72 13.91 8.22
CA TYR A 74 9.23 14.36 6.93
C TYR A 74 10.19 13.31 6.35
N GLY A 75 10.22 13.17 5.05
CA GLY A 75 11.23 12.32 4.40
C GLY A 75 10.66 11.21 3.53
N GLY A 76 9.54 11.45 2.87
CA GLY A 76 9.04 10.52 1.85
C GLY A 76 8.29 9.33 2.42
N SER A 77 7.50 9.58 3.45
CA SER A 77 6.57 8.57 3.96
C SER A 77 5.54 8.20 2.91
N TYR A 78 5.45 6.93 2.60
CA TYR A 78 4.43 6.38 1.70
C TYR A 78 3.33 5.74 2.53
N PRO A 79 2.06 6.17 2.40
CA PRO A 79 0.96 5.48 3.04
C PRO A 79 0.65 4.17 2.32
N ILE A 80 0.54 3.07 3.07
CA ILE A 80 0.10 1.78 2.57
C ILE A 80 -1.18 1.41 3.29
N ILE A 81 -2.22 1.07 2.53
CA ILE A 81 -3.55 0.78 3.03
C ILE A 81 -3.75 -0.72 3.07
N GLU A 82 -4.18 -1.22 4.24
CA GLU A 82 -4.65 -2.58 4.44
C GLU A 82 -5.99 -2.53 5.19
N GLY A 83 -7.08 -2.74 4.49
CA GLY A 83 -8.43 -2.59 5.04
C GLY A 83 -8.69 -1.18 5.57
N ASN A 84 -8.95 -1.06 6.87
CA ASN A 84 -9.14 0.22 7.54
C ASN A 84 -7.84 0.82 8.12
N ASP A 85 -6.76 0.08 8.04
CA ASP A 85 -5.48 0.51 8.59
C ASP A 85 -4.61 1.15 7.50
N ILE A 86 -3.89 2.20 7.89
CA ILE A 86 -2.94 2.92 7.06
C ILE A 86 -1.60 2.92 7.77
N PHE A 87 -0.62 2.34 7.11
CA PHE A 87 0.74 2.25 7.62
C PHE A 87 1.61 3.30 6.97
N VAL A 88 2.35 4.02 7.80
CA VAL A 88 3.28 5.08 7.36
C VAL A 88 4.63 4.77 7.96
N PHE A 89 5.65 4.70 7.14
CA PHE A 89 7.02 4.53 7.58
C PHE A 89 7.90 5.66 7.05
N PRO A 90 8.95 6.04 7.79
CA PRO A 90 9.86 7.08 7.33
C PRO A 90 10.57 6.59 6.08
N GLY A 91 10.59 7.43 5.06
CA GLY A 91 11.32 7.17 3.84
C GLY A 91 12.83 7.32 4.02
N TYR A 92 13.53 7.33 2.88
CA TYR A 92 14.97 7.40 2.80
C TYR A 92 15.57 8.72 3.30
N MET A 93 14.80 9.81 3.35
CA MET A 93 15.26 11.14 3.66
C MET A 93 14.48 11.75 4.83
N GLY A 94 15.15 12.63 5.58
CA GLY A 94 14.54 13.46 6.60
C GLY A 94 14.77 13.02 8.04
N ASP A 95 14.19 13.75 8.96
CA ASP A 95 14.23 13.49 10.41
C ASP A 95 13.32 12.32 10.75
N SER A 96 13.77 11.12 10.39
CA SER A 96 13.02 9.92 10.58
C SER A 96 13.11 9.47 12.04
N LYS A 97 11.97 9.32 12.67
CA LYS A 97 11.90 8.75 14.03
C LYS A 97 12.17 7.25 14.06
N ASN A 98 12.59 6.63 12.95
CA ASN A 98 12.79 5.20 12.81
C ASN A 98 11.62 4.41 13.43
N GLU A 99 10.43 4.66 12.93
CA GLU A 99 9.23 3.99 13.40
C GLU A 99 8.24 3.74 12.25
N LEU A 100 7.65 2.56 12.23
CA LEU A 100 6.46 2.26 11.46
C LEU A 100 5.25 2.64 12.30
N VAL A 101 4.37 3.49 11.76
CA VAL A 101 3.18 3.97 12.47
C VAL A 101 1.94 3.42 11.78
N LYS A 102 1.02 2.91 12.58
CA LYS A 102 -0.31 2.50 12.14
C LYS A 102 -1.35 3.55 12.54
N TYR A 103 -2.14 3.95 11.58
CA TYR A 103 -3.34 4.74 11.76
C TYR A 103 -4.54 3.89 11.37
N THR A 104 -5.61 3.94 12.14
CA THR A 104 -6.85 3.26 11.80
C THR A 104 -7.91 4.28 11.43
N ARG A 105 -8.58 4.04 10.32
CA ARG A 105 -9.71 4.84 9.88
C ARG A 105 -10.98 4.38 10.58
N ASN A 106 -11.66 5.32 11.22
CA ASN A 106 -12.96 5.10 11.83
C ASN A 106 -13.88 6.31 11.55
N ASN A 107 -15.01 6.08 10.90
CA ASN A 107 -15.98 7.12 10.54
C ASN A 107 -15.36 8.33 9.81
N GLY A 108 -14.46 8.08 8.86
CA GLY A 108 -13.79 9.14 8.09
C GLY A 108 -12.67 9.88 8.83
N GLN A 109 -12.38 9.51 10.05
CA GLN A 109 -11.29 10.08 10.83
C GLN A 109 -10.13 9.07 10.98
N LEU A 110 -8.91 9.59 11.05
CA LEU A 110 -7.72 8.82 11.33
C LEU A 110 -7.29 8.99 12.78
N SER A 111 -6.98 7.88 13.42
CA SER A 111 -6.34 7.88 14.73
C SER A 111 -5.10 6.99 14.73
N ARG A 112 -4.02 7.40 15.41
CA ARG A 112 -2.83 6.59 15.60
C ARG A 112 -3.17 5.45 16.57
N THR A 113 -3.03 4.22 16.10
CA THR A 113 -3.41 3.02 16.85
C THR A 113 -2.24 2.10 17.15
N GLY A 114 -1.10 2.29 16.52
CA GLY A 114 0.06 1.45 16.77
C GLY A 114 1.37 2.06 16.30
N THR A 115 2.46 1.56 16.84
CA THR A 115 3.82 1.96 16.46
C THR A 115 4.77 0.81 16.69
N MET A 116 5.62 0.53 15.70
CA MET A 116 6.76 -0.36 15.82
C MET A 116 8.05 0.43 15.66
N LYS A 117 8.96 0.33 16.63
CA LYS A 117 10.30 0.92 16.52
C LYS A 117 11.11 0.15 15.49
N LEU A 118 11.79 0.89 14.64
CA LEU A 118 12.72 0.34 13.66
C LEU A 118 14.16 0.62 14.10
N PRO A 119 15.11 -0.24 13.75
CA PRO A 119 16.53 0.07 13.98
C PRO A 119 16.94 1.38 13.29
N PRO A 120 17.93 2.11 13.84
CA PRO A 120 18.51 3.24 13.13
C PRO A 120 18.99 2.86 11.74
N ASN A 121 18.88 3.77 10.79
CA ASN A 121 19.27 3.59 9.38
C ASN A 121 18.51 2.47 8.64
N SER A 122 17.33 2.08 9.10
CA SER A 122 16.52 1.05 8.46
C SER A 122 16.11 1.42 7.03
N SER A 123 15.91 2.70 6.73
CA SER A 123 15.46 3.19 5.41
C SER A 123 14.37 2.28 4.83
N ALA A 124 13.25 2.19 5.55
CA ALA A 124 12.14 1.32 5.14
C ALA A 124 11.57 1.77 3.79
N THR A 125 11.31 0.82 2.88
CA THR A 125 10.95 1.13 1.49
C THR A 125 9.66 0.46 1.03
N ASN A 126 9.33 -0.72 1.57
CA ASN A 126 8.15 -1.45 1.11
C ASN A 126 7.55 -2.32 2.22
N LEU A 127 6.25 -2.52 2.17
CA LEU A 127 5.48 -3.29 3.15
C LEU A 127 4.49 -4.19 2.41
N VAL A 128 4.46 -5.47 2.75
CA VAL A 128 3.50 -6.45 2.24
C VAL A 128 2.87 -7.24 3.38
N PHE A 129 1.59 -7.59 3.23
CA PHE A 129 0.81 -8.31 4.23
C PHE A 129 0.56 -9.74 3.78
N ALA A 130 1.01 -10.71 4.58
CA ALA A 130 0.77 -12.12 4.32
C ALA A 130 -0.53 -12.63 4.98
N SER A 131 -0.91 -12.03 6.10
CA SER A 131 -2.15 -12.31 6.83
C SER A 131 -2.44 -11.18 7.82
N THR A 132 -3.55 -11.28 8.53
CA THR A 132 -3.90 -10.34 9.62
C THR A 132 -2.88 -10.29 10.75
N GLY A 133 -2.10 -11.36 10.95
CA GLY A 133 -1.07 -11.46 12.01
C GLY A 133 0.37 -11.48 11.47
N LYS A 134 0.59 -11.27 10.15
CA LYS A 134 1.93 -11.35 9.60
C LYS A 134 2.14 -10.42 8.42
N ALA A 135 3.12 -9.55 8.54
CA ALA A 135 3.56 -8.64 7.48
C ALA A 135 5.10 -8.59 7.40
N TYR A 136 5.59 -8.09 6.29
CA TYR A 136 7.00 -7.96 5.98
C TYR A 136 7.31 -6.52 5.59
N LEU A 137 8.31 -5.93 6.25
CA LEU A 137 8.80 -4.58 5.98
C LEU A 137 10.23 -4.65 5.49
N SER A 138 10.51 -4.19 4.27
CA SER A 138 11.87 -4.10 3.78
C SER A 138 12.60 -2.92 4.41
N MET A 139 13.81 -3.18 4.90
CA MET A 139 14.72 -2.21 5.51
C MET A 139 15.97 -2.10 4.63
N ALA A 140 15.86 -1.29 3.56
CA ALA A 140 16.89 -1.20 2.53
C ALA A 140 18.25 -0.80 3.13
N GLY A 141 18.29 0.16 4.03
CA GLY A 141 19.55 0.61 4.64
C GLY A 141 20.26 -0.43 5.52
N LEU A 142 19.61 -1.56 5.83
CA LEU A 142 20.18 -2.63 6.65
C LEU A 142 20.34 -3.95 5.88
N GLY A 143 19.89 -4.03 4.63
CA GLY A 143 19.87 -5.29 3.89
C GLY A 143 19.00 -6.36 4.55
N LYS A 144 17.90 -5.97 5.20
CA LYS A 144 17.05 -6.88 6.00
C LYS A 144 15.58 -6.69 5.71
N ILE A 145 14.80 -7.71 6.05
CA ILE A 145 13.33 -7.65 6.05
C ILE A 145 12.85 -7.95 7.48
N ALA A 146 12.13 -7.01 8.08
CA ALA A 146 11.46 -7.25 9.36
C ALA A 146 10.18 -8.07 9.13
N ILE A 147 9.95 -9.06 9.98
CA ILE A 147 8.70 -9.83 10.07
C ILE A 147 7.98 -9.32 11.31
N PHE A 148 6.72 -8.91 11.17
CA PHE A 148 5.97 -8.38 12.30
C PHE A 148 4.48 -8.70 12.22
N ASP A 149 3.82 -8.58 13.36
CA ASP A 149 2.37 -8.65 13.46
C ASP A 149 1.78 -7.24 13.27
N PRO A 150 1.04 -6.98 12.18
CA PRO A 150 0.47 -5.67 11.91
C PRO A 150 -0.71 -5.32 12.84
N THR A 151 -1.30 -6.30 13.54
CA THR A 151 -2.35 -6.05 14.53
C THR A 151 -1.78 -5.46 15.80
N THR A 152 -0.72 -6.08 16.34
CA THR A 152 -0.07 -5.69 17.60
C THR A 152 1.10 -4.73 17.41
N MET A 153 1.57 -4.53 16.18
CA MET A 153 2.77 -3.75 15.83
C MET A 153 4.02 -4.28 16.53
N THR A 154 4.13 -5.61 16.65
CA THR A 154 5.24 -6.28 17.33
C THR A 154 6.10 -7.03 16.32
N GLN A 155 7.40 -6.77 16.32
CA GLN A 155 8.35 -7.53 15.50
C GLN A 155 8.43 -8.97 16.00
N GLN A 156 8.32 -9.91 15.05
CA GLN A 156 8.35 -11.36 15.31
C GLN A 156 9.67 -12.00 14.89
N GLY A 157 10.42 -11.33 14.01
CA GLY A 157 11.68 -11.84 13.47
C GLY A 157 12.25 -10.95 12.39
N GLU A 158 13.29 -11.43 11.73
CA GLU A 158 13.89 -10.77 10.58
C GLU A 158 14.45 -11.79 9.58
N ILE A 159 14.56 -11.40 8.32
CA ILE A 159 15.30 -12.10 7.28
C ILE A 159 16.53 -11.25 6.99
N ASP A 160 17.69 -11.82 7.19
CA ASP A 160 18.98 -11.19 6.88
C ASP A 160 19.38 -11.52 5.44
N LEU A 161 19.53 -10.49 4.62
CA LEU A 161 19.91 -10.59 3.22
C LEU A 161 21.36 -10.10 2.96
N THR A 162 22.09 -9.70 4.00
CA THR A 162 23.41 -9.08 3.87
C THR A 162 24.40 -9.96 3.10
N SER A 163 24.26 -11.29 3.16
CA SER A 163 25.06 -12.23 2.38
C SER A 163 24.84 -12.15 0.87
N LEU A 164 23.79 -11.48 0.42
CA LEU A 164 23.50 -11.27 -1.02
C LEU A 164 24.11 -9.97 -1.56
N GLY A 165 24.60 -9.10 -0.69
CA GLY A 165 25.31 -7.88 -1.10
C GLY A 165 26.68 -8.18 -1.66
N VAL A 166 27.08 -7.44 -2.71
CA VAL A 166 28.31 -7.72 -3.46
C VAL A 166 29.50 -6.88 -2.99
N SER A 167 29.31 -5.58 -2.78
CA SER A 167 30.41 -4.66 -2.48
C SER A 167 30.40 -4.13 -1.03
N ASP A 168 29.24 -3.86 -0.51
CA ASP A 168 29.04 -3.25 0.80
C ASP A 168 28.25 -4.14 1.78
N SER A 169 28.02 -5.39 1.40
CA SER A 169 27.22 -6.35 2.15
C SER A 169 25.76 -5.90 2.36
N ASN A 170 25.27 -5.00 1.51
CA ASN A 170 23.89 -4.52 1.54
C ASN A 170 23.22 -4.70 0.16
N PRO A 171 22.24 -5.61 0.01
CA PRO A 171 21.52 -5.81 -1.24
C PRO A 171 20.43 -4.79 -1.50
N ASP A 172 20.23 -3.78 -0.64
CA ASP A 172 19.23 -2.69 -0.74
C ASP A 172 17.82 -3.19 -1.11
N PRO A 173 17.19 -4.07 -0.31
CA PRO A 173 15.87 -4.60 -0.64
C PRO A 173 14.84 -3.46 -0.72
N SER A 174 14.41 -3.12 -1.93
CA SER A 174 13.57 -1.94 -2.18
C SER A 174 12.12 -2.27 -2.48
N ALA A 175 11.83 -3.46 -3.00
CA ALA A 175 10.48 -3.87 -3.35
C ALA A 175 10.23 -5.34 -3.02
N MET A 176 9.00 -5.63 -2.60
CA MET A 176 8.53 -6.98 -2.32
C MET A 176 7.16 -7.18 -2.94
N LEU A 177 6.88 -8.38 -3.38
CA LEU A 177 5.56 -8.84 -3.76
C LEU A 177 5.26 -10.13 -3.02
N LEU A 178 4.04 -10.25 -2.54
CA LEU A 178 3.52 -11.51 -2.02
C LEU A 178 2.65 -12.14 -3.10
N ARG A 179 2.86 -13.43 -3.36
CA ARG A 179 2.07 -14.20 -4.30
C ARG A 179 1.57 -15.46 -3.61
N ASP A 180 0.25 -15.67 -3.59
CA ASP A 180 -0.43 -16.91 -3.19
C ASP A 180 0.09 -17.54 -1.90
N GLY A 181 0.48 -16.72 -0.93
CA GLY A 181 0.94 -17.19 0.38
C GLY A 181 2.38 -17.74 0.42
N LEU A 182 3.17 -17.48 -0.61
CA LEU A 182 4.62 -17.76 -0.63
C LEU A 182 5.42 -16.55 -0.14
#